data_1f8850f92e1ac43702b722720d17f807
#
_entry.id   1f8850f92e1ac43702b722720d17f807
#
_cell.length_a   1.000
_cell.length_b   1.000
_cell.length_c   1.000
_cell.angle_alpha   90.00
_cell.angle_beta   90.00
_cell.angle_gamma   90.00
#
_symmetry.space_group_name_H-M   'P 1'
#
loop_
_entity.id
_entity.type
_entity.pdbx_description
1 polymer ?
#
loop_
_entity_poly.entity_id
_entity_poly.type
_entity_poly.pdbx_seq_one_letter_code
_entity_poly.pdbx_strand_id
1 'polypeptide(L)'
;LSLLVWGLGYIGHGQLIKALLVTLVQGLGLYFLGTSGIPALKKFGTLGTVQMEMQFNPVTLKNEVNNYDNSFAILLLSVIAMVIIVSLVVATMMVVQSNYLLQQQKAAGKKPNSFRQDINCYLNEKFYVTLLTLPVLGVVVFTIVPLFILIAVAFTNYDQQHMPPAALFTWVGLANFASLFGGQSLSMTFSYAFGKVLSWTLVWAFFATFTTFFGGVFLAMFINNKKTKCPRLWRTLFMITIAVPQFVTLLLVRNFFSDAGICNTMMNNAGVTDLLKTIGLLGQSMDHIPFLTDQHWAKFMIIMINIWVGIPYQMLIATAELMNIPSDILEASTIDGA
;
A
#
# COMPACT_ATOMS: atom_id res chain seq x y z
N LEU A 1 -11.64 -1.12 38.34
CA LEU A 1 -10.46 -2.03 38.40
C LEU A 1 -9.92 -2.35 37.00
N SER A 2 -10.77 -2.71 36.01
CA SER A 2 -10.37 -3.01 34.63
C SER A 2 -9.82 -1.82 33.84
N LEU A 3 -9.97 -0.59 34.29
CA LEU A 3 -9.29 0.59 33.71
C LEU A 3 -7.78 0.60 33.97
N LEU A 4 -7.35 0.07 35.12
CA LEU A 4 -5.92 0.02 35.49
C LEU A 4 -5.27 -1.27 35.02
N VAL A 5 -5.89 -2.40 35.31
CA VAL A 5 -5.41 -3.73 34.90
C VAL A 5 -6.56 -4.49 34.24
N TRP A 6 -6.42 -4.77 32.97
CA TRP A 6 -7.48 -5.33 32.13
C TRP A 6 -8.03 -6.67 32.67
N GLY A 7 -7.13 -7.51 33.21
CA GLY A 7 -7.52 -8.82 33.71
C GLY A 7 -8.34 -8.80 34.98
N LEU A 8 -8.26 -7.77 35.83
CA LEU A 8 -8.95 -7.76 37.13
C LEU A 8 -10.48 -7.87 37.01
N GLY A 9 -11.05 -7.25 35.98
CA GLY A 9 -12.48 -7.37 35.71
C GLY A 9 -12.89 -8.81 35.35
N TYR A 10 -12.12 -9.49 34.53
CA TYR A 10 -12.38 -10.87 34.13
C TYR A 10 -12.17 -11.87 35.27
N ILE A 11 -11.23 -11.62 36.19
CA ILE A 11 -11.04 -12.45 37.42
C ILE A 11 -12.34 -12.40 38.25
N GLY A 12 -12.93 -11.22 38.45
CA GLY A 12 -14.19 -11.07 39.19
C GLY A 12 -15.39 -11.82 38.56
N HIS A 13 -15.28 -12.16 37.28
CA HIS A 13 -16.27 -12.98 36.56
C HIS A 13 -15.87 -14.45 36.40
N GLY A 14 -14.74 -14.91 36.97
CA GLY A 14 -14.27 -16.29 36.93
C GLY A 14 -13.59 -16.69 35.60
N GLN A 15 -13.24 -15.72 34.74
CA GLN A 15 -12.60 -15.97 33.44
C GLN A 15 -11.06 -15.82 33.53
N LEU A 16 -10.40 -16.70 34.29
CA LEU A 16 -8.96 -16.59 34.61
C LEU A 16 -8.06 -16.61 33.40
N ILE A 17 -8.29 -17.49 32.40
CA ILE A 17 -7.46 -17.61 31.21
C ILE A 17 -7.53 -16.32 30.39
N LYS A 18 -8.73 -15.77 30.21
CA LYS A 18 -8.94 -14.52 29.49
C LYS A 18 -8.27 -13.35 30.23
N ALA A 19 -8.39 -13.31 31.57
CA ALA A 19 -7.74 -12.34 32.40
C ALA A 19 -6.22 -12.33 32.21
N LEU A 20 -5.60 -13.52 32.22
CA LEU A 20 -4.16 -13.70 32.02
C LEU A 20 -3.73 -13.20 30.64
N LEU A 21 -4.44 -13.61 29.57
CA LEU A 21 -4.09 -13.24 28.21
C LEU A 21 -4.19 -11.71 27.98
N VAL A 22 -5.28 -11.06 28.41
CA VAL A 22 -5.43 -9.62 28.22
C VAL A 22 -4.44 -8.81 29.07
N THR A 23 -4.11 -9.30 30.29
CA THR A 23 -3.08 -8.67 31.13
C THR A 23 -1.69 -8.80 30.53
N LEU A 24 -1.38 -9.94 29.93
CA LEU A 24 -0.11 -10.16 29.24
C LEU A 24 0.05 -9.22 28.05
N VAL A 25 -0.98 -9.07 27.23
CA VAL A 25 -0.96 -8.12 26.09
C VAL A 25 -0.77 -6.67 26.59
N GLN A 26 -1.50 -6.28 27.63
CA GLN A 26 -1.34 -4.96 28.26
C GLN A 26 0.10 -4.78 28.78
N GLY A 27 0.64 -5.78 29.48
CA GLY A 27 1.99 -5.77 30.06
C GLY A 27 3.08 -5.64 29.00
N LEU A 28 2.96 -6.36 27.88
CA LEU A 28 3.90 -6.25 26.76
C LEU A 28 3.87 -4.86 26.13
N GLY A 29 2.68 -4.30 25.91
CA GLY A 29 2.53 -2.93 25.39
C GLY A 29 3.14 -1.88 26.32
N LEU A 30 2.87 -1.96 27.62
CA LEU A 30 3.44 -1.06 28.62
C LEU A 30 4.95 -1.24 28.78
N TYR A 31 5.46 -2.46 28.72
CA TYR A 31 6.90 -2.74 28.73
C TYR A 31 7.60 -2.09 27.56
N PHE A 32 7.09 -2.27 26.34
CA PHE A 32 7.63 -1.59 25.15
C PHE A 32 7.62 -0.07 25.31
N LEU A 33 6.50 0.50 25.78
CA LEU A 33 6.40 1.93 25.99
C LEU A 33 7.42 2.42 27.03
N GLY A 34 7.63 1.68 28.12
CA GLY A 34 8.58 2.04 29.17
C GLY A 34 10.04 1.97 28.71
N THR A 35 10.41 0.93 27.98
CA THR A 35 11.80 0.68 27.57
C THR A 35 12.23 1.44 26.33
N SER A 36 11.36 1.57 25.34
CA SER A 36 11.70 2.09 24.02
C SER A 36 10.79 3.24 23.54
N GLY A 37 9.48 3.11 23.76
CA GLY A 37 8.51 4.05 23.20
C GLY A 37 8.57 5.44 23.83
N ILE A 38 8.51 5.56 25.16
CA ILE A 38 8.56 6.87 25.85
C ILE A 38 9.93 7.54 25.68
N PRO A 39 11.09 6.84 25.79
CA PRO A 39 12.38 7.43 25.44
C PRO A 39 12.45 8.01 24.02
N ALA A 40 11.92 7.28 23.04
CA ALA A 40 11.87 7.77 21.66
C ALA A 40 10.92 8.99 21.52
N LEU A 41 9.73 8.95 22.11
CA LEU A 41 8.78 10.05 22.08
C LEU A 41 9.33 11.34 22.71
N LYS A 42 10.13 11.24 23.77
CA LYS A 42 10.81 12.41 24.37
C LYS A 42 11.78 13.07 23.40
N LYS A 43 12.41 12.30 22.52
CA LYS A 43 13.34 12.79 21.48
C LYS A 43 12.66 13.07 20.13
N PHE A 44 11.35 12.82 20.01
CA PHE A 44 10.62 12.98 18.74
C PHE A 44 10.67 14.41 18.19
N GLY A 45 10.63 15.40 19.06
CA GLY A 45 10.68 16.81 18.65
C GLY A 45 12.02 17.25 18.04
N THR A 46 13.14 16.64 18.45
CA THR A 46 14.48 16.96 17.95
C THR A 46 15.03 15.90 16.98
N LEU A 47 14.45 14.70 16.98
CA LEU A 47 14.95 13.50 16.30
C LEU A 47 16.38 13.09 16.68
N GLY A 48 16.83 13.50 17.87
CA GLY A 48 18.14 13.25 18.41
C GLY A 48 19.03 14.49 18.42
N THR A 49 20.02 14.48 19.31
CA THR A 49 20.96 15.60 19.53
C THR A 49 22.40 15.17 19.60
N VAL A 50 22.66 13.89 19.83
CA VAL A 50 24.03 13.34 20.01
C VAL A 50 24.45 12.64 18.72
N GLN A 51 25.44 13.23 18.03
CA GLN A 51 26.02 12.64 16.83
C GLN A 51 26.97 11.50 17.17
N MET A 52 27.19 10.61 16.22
CA MET A 52 28.13 9.51 16.33
C MET A 52 29.56 10.03 16.27
N GLU A 53 30.32 9.86 17.34
CA GLU A 53 31.72 10.26 17.44
C GLU A 53 32.54 9.13 18.03
N MET A 54 33.82 9.02 17.61
CA MET A 54 34.79 8.14 18.21
C MET A 54 35.37 8.82 19.44
N GLN A 55 35.18 8.22 20.62
CA GLN A 55 35.74 8.70 21.87
C GLN A 55 36.74 7.68 22.43
N PHE A 56 37.87 8.18 22.92
CA PHE A 56 38.84 7.32 23.59
C PHE A 56 38.32 6.89 24.97
N ASN A 57 38.17 5.58 25.15
CA ASN A 57 37.78 5.00 26.45
C ASN A 57 39.04 4.70 27.26
N PRO A 58 39.30 5.42 28.38
CA PRO A 58 40.51 5.22 29.17
C PRO A 58 40.50 3.89 29.94
N VAL A 59 39.36 3.23 30.09
CA VAL A 59 39.23 1.95 30.76
C VAL A 59 39.61 0.78 29.85
N THR A 60 39.15 0.82 28.59
CA THR A 60 39.43 -0.23 27.61
C THR A 60 40.65 0.07 26.75
N LEU A 61 41.24 1.31 26.87
CA LEU A 61 42.34 1.83 26.06
C LEU A 61 42.09 1.72 24.55
N LYS A 62 40.83 1.81 24.14
CA LYS A 62 40.39 1.75 22.73
C LYS A 62 39.52 2.95 22.37
N ASN A 63 39.52 3.29 21.10
CA ASN A 63 38.53 4.22 20.56
C ASN A 63 37.20 3.46 20.42
N GLU A 64 36.20 3.89 21.14
CA GLU A 64 34.84 3.34 21.12
C GLU A 64 33.89 4.41 20.58
N VAL A 65 32.80 3.94 19.96
CA VAL A 65 31.75 4.84 19.51
C VAL A 65 30.95 5.31 20.72
N ASN A 66 30.69 6.61 20.82
CA ASN A 66 29.84 7.18 21.88
C ASN A 66 28.40 6.60 21.82
N ASN A 67 27.64 6.87 22.86
CA ASN A 67 26.22 6.55 22.88
C ASN A 67 25.46 7.60 22.03
N TYR A 68 25.37 7.38 20.73
CA TYR A 68 24.79 8.29 19.75
C TYR A 68 23.29 8.08 19.55
N ASP A 69 22.63 9.11 19.06
CA ASP A 69 21.23 9.06 18.63
C ASP A 69 21.12 8.60 17.16
N ASN A 70 20.05 7.88 16.86
CA ASN A 70 19.70 7.56 15.48
C ASN A 70 18.33 8.14 15.17
N SER A 71 18.28 9.21 14.37
CA SER A 71 17.06 9.94 14.05
C SER A 71 15.99 9.05 13.42
N PHE A 72 16.40 8.09 12.56
CA PHE A 72 15.47 7.16 11.94
C PHE A 72 14.87 6.17 12.95
N ALA A 73 15.71 5.64 13.86
CA ALA A 73 15.22 4.77 14.93
C ALA A 73 14.28 5.50 15.90
N ILE A 74 14.61 6.76 16.24
CA ILE A 74 13.76 7.61 17.08
C ILE A 74 12.41 7.84 16.40
N LEU A 75 12.40 8.20 15.11
CA LEU A 75 11.18 8.40 14.33
C LEU A 75 10.34 7.12 14.28
N LEU A 76 10.95 5.99 13.91
CA LEU A 76 10.28 4.68 13.81
C LEU A 76 9.67 4.26 15.15
N LEU A 77 10.47 4.26 16.23
CA LEU A 77 10.00 3.86 17.55
C LEU A 77 8.93 4.80 18.09
N SER A 78 9.00 6.09 17.77
CA SER A 78 7.96 7.07 18.15
C SER A 78 6.64 6.81 17.44
N VAL A 79 6.67 6.52 16.14
CA VAL A 79 5.46 6.17 15.36
C VAL A 79 4.85 4.87 15.90
N ILE A 80 5.67 3.85 16.15
CA ILE A 80 5.20 2.59 16.74
C ILE A 80 4.61 2.84 18.13
N ALA A 81 5.26 3.67 18.95
CA ALA A 81 4.75 4.02 20.29
C ALA A 81 3.40 4.71 20.23
N MET A 82 3.20 5.65 19.29
CA MET A 82 1.89 6.30 19.09
C MET A 82 0.81 5.28 18.69
N VAL A 83 1.12 4.36 17.77
CA VAL A 83 0.18 3.30 17.37
C VAL A 83 -0.15 2.40 18.56
N ILE A 84 0.83 2.01 19.37
CA ILE A 84 0.61 1.17 20.56
C ILE A 84 -0.22 1.93 21.60
N ILE A 85 0.03 3.23 21.84
CA ILE A 85 -0.77 4.04 22.78
C ILE A 85 -2.23 4.05 22.32
N VAL A 86 -2.49 4.37 21.05
CA VAL A 86 -3.85 4.36 20.49
C VAL A 86 -4.49 2.98 20.63
N SER A 87 -3.76 1.92 20.31
CA SER A 87 -4.23 0.53 20.42
C SER A 87 -4.56 0.17 21.88
N LEU A 88 -3.74 0.56 22.84
CA LEU A 88 -3.98 0.34 24.26
C LEU A 88 -5.22 1.10 24.76
N VAL A 89 -5.40 2.33 24.31
CA VAL A 89 -6.61 3.12 24.67
C VAL A 89 -7.87 2.45 24.12
N VAL A 90 -7.88 2.09 22.83
CA VAL A 90 -9.01 1.38 22.22
C VAL A 90 -9.28 0.05 22.91
N ALA A 91 -8.24 -0.75 23.15
CA ALA A 91 -8.36 -2.03 23.84
C ALA A 91 -8.89 -1.84 25.28
N THR A 92 -8.46 -0.80 26.00
CA THR A 92 -9.00 -0.47 27.32
C THR A 92 -10.51 -0.21 27.25
N MET A 93 -10.97 0.59 26.28
CA MET A 93 -12.41 0.87 26.08
C MET A 93 -13.17 -0.44 25.79
N MET A 94 -12.64 -1.31 24.92
CA MET A 94 -13.25 -2.60 24.60
C MET A 94 -13.32 -3.53 25.82
N VAL A 95 -12.26 -3.60 26.61
CA VAL A 95 -12.21 -4.41 27.84
C VAL A 95 -13.21 -3.90 28.89
N VAL A 96 -13.29 -2.58 29.09
CA VAL A 96 -14.26 -1.98 30.01
C VAL A 96 -15.68 -2.28 29.58
N GLN A 97 -15.99 -2.08 28.29
CA GLN A 97 -17.31 -2.39 27.73
C GLN A 97 -17.65 -3.90 27.87
N SER A 98 -16.70 -4.78 27.60
CA SER A 98 -16.89 -6.23 27.76
C SER A 98 -17.19 -6.60 29.22
N ASN A 99 -16.45 -6.04 30.19
CA ASN A 99 -16.70 -6.29 31.61
C ASN A 99 -18.04 -5.73 32.08
N TYR A 100 -18.46 -4.57 31.56
CA TYR A 100 -19.77 -4.00 31.85
C TYR A 100 -20.91 -4.92 31.34
N LEU A 101 -20.81 -5.44 30.13
CA LEU A 101 -21.77 -6.42 29.59
C LEU A 101 -21.80 -7.71 30.40
N LEU A 102 -20.65 -8.22 30.82
CA LEU A 102 -20.56 -9.40 31.68
C LEU A 102 -21.26 -9.16 33.05
N GLN A 103 -21.10 -7.97 33.60
CA GLN A 103 -21.81 -7.60 34.84
C GLN A 103 -23.31 -7.55 34.66
N GLN A 104 -23.81 -6.98 33.55
CA GLN A 104 -25.25 -6.99 33.24
C GLN A 104 -25.79 -8.43 33.06
N GLN A 105 -25.05 -9.29 32.34
CA GLN A 105 -25.44 -10.69 32.19
C GLN A 105 -25.52 -11.43 33.51
N LYS A 106 -24.56 -11.19 34.42
CA LYS A 106 -24.55 -11.78 35.76
C LYS A 106 -25.72 -11.27 36.60
N ALA A 107 -26.06 -9.98 36.50
CA ALA A 107 -27.23 -9.39 37.18
C ALA A 107 -28.57 -9.97 36.67
N ALA A 108 -28.62 -10.34 35.38
CA ALA A 108 -29.74 -11.04 34.74
C ALA A 108 -29.77 -12.55 35.01
N GLY A 109 -28.93 -13.08 35.93
CA GLY A 109 -28.87 -14.50 36.27
C GLY A 109 -28.19 -15.40 35.24
N LYS A 110 -27.58 -14.84 34.18
CA LYS A 110 -26.89 -15.63 33.16
C LYS A 110 -25.46 -15.88 33.59
N LYS A 111 -24.97 -17.13 33.40
CA LYS A 111 -23.55 -17.45 33.65
C LYS A 111 -22.67 -16.88 32.53
N PRO A 112 -21.51 -16.27 32.85
CA PRO A 112 -20.51 -15.86 31.88
C PRO A 112 -20.04 -17.05 31.05
N ASN A 113 -19.71 -16.83 29.79
CA ASN A 113 -19.16 -17.86 28.91
C ASN A 113 -17.83 -18.40 29.49
N SER A 114 -17.62 -19.71 29.37
CA SER A 114 -16.32 -20.29 29.60
C SER A 114 -15.35 -19.92 28.47
N PHE A 115 -14.03 -20.02 28.71
CA PHE A 115 -13.01 -19.76 27.69
C PHE A 115 -13.23 -20.57 26.40
N ARG A 116 -13.64 -21.83 26.53
CA ARG A 116 -13.96 -22.70 25.37
C ARG A 116 -15.17 -22.20 24.59
N GLN A 117 -16.18 -21.68 25.26
CA GLN A 117 -17.35 -21.09 24.60
C GLN A 117 -17.00 -19.79 23.88
N ASP A 118 -16.16 -18.95 24.47
CA ASP A 118 -15.66 -17.73 23.80
C ASP A 118 -14.85 -18.10 22.54
N ILE A 119 -13.94 -19.10 22.60
CA ILE A 119 -13.23 -19.58 21.41
C ILE A 119 -14.19 -20.09 20.35
N ASN A 120 -15.17 -20.91 20.72
CA ASN A 120 -16.17 -21.40 19.77
C ASN A 120 -16.97 -20.26 19.13
N CYS A 121 -17.32 -19.22 19.89
CA CYS A 121 -17.98 -18.04 19.35
C CYS A 121 -17.09 -17.33 18.29
N TYR A 122 -15.80 -17.16 18.55
CA TYR A 122 -14.88 -16.55 17.60
C TYR A 122 -14.53 -17.44 16.39
N LEU A 123 -14.63 -18.76 16.54
CA LEU A 123 -14.39 -19.70 15.45
C LEU A 123 -15.65 -19.98 14.58
N ASN A 124 -16.85 -19.65 15.07
CA ASN A 124 -18.11 -19.92 14.37
C ASN A 124 -18.90 -18.62 14.14
N GLU A 125 -19.52 -18.07 15.19
CA GLU A 125 -20.43 -16.92 15.05
C GLU A 125 -19.70 -15.63 14.62
N LYS A 126 -18.50 -15.40 15.16
CA LYS A 126 -17.64 -14.24 14.86
C LYS A 126 -16.40 -14.62 14.07
N PHE A 127 -16.49 -15.64 13.23
CA PHE A 127 -15.37 -16.14 12.43
C PHE A 127 -14.72 -15.06 11.57
N TYR A 128 -15.51 -14.11 11.08
CA TYR A 128 -15.00 -12.96 10.32
C TYR A 128 -13.97 -12.12 11.10
N VAL A 129 -14.14 -11.98 12.42
CA VAL A 129 -13.17 -11.26 13.27
C VAL A 129 -11.84 -12.01 13.29
N THR A 130 -11.90 -13.32 13.55
CA THR A 130 -10.71 -14.17 13.59
C THR A 130 -9.98 -14.20 12.26
N LEU A 131 -10.73 -14.32 11.15
CA LEU A 131 -10.18 -14.35 9.80
C LEU A 131 -9.52 -13.02 9.41
N LEU A 132 -10.14 -11.89 9.75
CA LEU A 132 -9.67 -10.56 9.36
C LEU A 132 -8.58 -10.01 10.28
N THR A 133 -8.44 -10.52 11.51
CA THR A 133 -7.45 -10.00 12.47
C THR A 133 -6.04 -10.02 11.91
N LEU A 134 -5.59 -11.14 11.35
CA LEU A 134 -4.22 -11.26 10.82
C LEU A 134 -3.97 -10.38 9.57
N PRO A 135 -4.85 -10.34 8.54
CA PRO A 135 -4.72 -9.41 7.43
C PRO A 135 -4.74 -7.93 7.86
N VAL A 136 -5.65 -7.54 8.75
CA VAL A 136 -5.73 -6.15 9.23
C VAL A 136 -4.45 -5.76 9.98
N LEU A 137 -3.95 -6.64 10.85
CA LEU A 137 -2.70 -6.42 11.58
C LEU A 137 -1.52 -6.31 10.60
N GLY A 138 -1.49 -7.14 9.56
CA GLY A 138 -0.51 -7.06 8.47
C GLY A 138 -0.56 -5.71 7.75
N VAL A 139 -1.74 -5.21 7.40
CA VAL A 139 -1.91 -3.88 6.78
C VAL A 139 -1.42 -2.77 7.71
N VAL A 140 -1.74 -2.83 9.00
CA VAL A 140 -1.26 -1.82 9.97
C VAL A 140 0.27 -1.81 10.04
N VAL A 141 0.89 -2.97 10.21
CA VAL A 141 2.35 -3.09 10.42
C VAL A 141 3.14 -2.83 9.14
N PHE A 142 2.72 -3.38 8.01
CA PHE A 142 3.51 -3.38 6.77
C PHE A 142 3.08 -2.30 5.77
N THR A 143 1.94 -1.64 5.98
CA THR A 143 1.48 -0.59 5.07
C THR A 143 1.31 0.73 5.80
N ILE A 144 0.51 0.78 6.86
CA ILE A 144 0.16 2.04 7.53
C ILE A 144 1.38 2.63 8.25
N VAL A 145 2.11 1.83 9.05
CA VAL A 145 3.29 2.32 9.79
C VAL A 145 4.38 2.85 8.84
N PRO A 146 4.84 2.10 7.80
CA PRO A 146 5.78 2.62 6.83
C PRO A 146 5.30 3.87 6.09
N LEU A 147 4.02 3.94 5.72
CA LEU A 147 3.45 5.11 5.06
C LEU A 147 3.53 6.35 5.95
N PHE A 148 3.19 6.24 7.25
CA PHE A 148 3.35 7.34 8.20
C PHE A 148 4.80 7.80 8.33
N ILE A 149 5.75 6.85 8.35
CA ILE A 149 7.19 7.17 8.41
C ILE A 149 7.62 7.93 7.14
N LEU A 150 7.21 7.48 5.95
CA LEU A 150 7.52 8.15 4.69
C LEU A 150 6.95 9.57 4.64
N ILE A 151 5.71 9.75 5.11
CA ILE A 151 5.10 11.07 5.21
C ILE A 151 5.88 11.94 6.21
N ALA A 152 6.25 11.41 7.38
CA ALA A 152 7.00 12.15 8.38
C ALA A 152 8.40 12.57 7.87
N VAL A 153 9.10 11.68 7.15
CA VAL A 153 10.42 11.99 6.53
C VAL A 153 10.31 13.17 5.55
N ALA A 154 9.20 13.34 4.84
CA ALA A 154 9.00 14.47 3.92
C ALA A 154 9.05 15.85 4.63
N PHE A 155 8.86 15.89 5.95
CA PHE A 155 8.96 17.10 6.77
C PHE A 155 10.32 17.28 7.44
N THR A 156 11.31 16.44 7.09
CA THR A 156 12.67 16.48 7.65
C THR A 156 13.69 16.86 6.57
N ASN A 157 14.92 17.19 6.98
CA ASN A 157 16.04 17.38 6.08
C ASN A 157 16.80 16.09 5.76
N TYR A 158 16.12 14.94 5.74
CA TYR A 158 16.72 13.65 5.40
C TYR A 158 17.26 13.67 3.96
N ASP A 159 18.59 13.61 3.82
CA ASP A 159 19.31 13.56 2.55
C ASP A 159 20.62 12.75 2.71
N GLN A 160 21.46 12.73 1.68
CA GLN A 160 22.75 12.02 1.73
C GLN A 160 23.71 12.57 2.80
N GLN A 161 23.60 13.83 3.19
CA GLN A 161 24.45 14.47 4.20
C GLN A 161 23.90 14.25 5.62
N HIS A 162 22.57 14.04 5.74
CA HIS A 162 21.87 13.85 7.00
C HIS A 162 21.34 12.40 7.12
N MET A 163 22.21 11.41 6.85
CA MET A 163 21.85 9.99 6.90
C MET A 163 22.38 9.32 8.16
N PRO A 164 21.51 8.81 9.04
CA PRO A 164 21.95 8.02 10.20
C PRO A 164 22.69 6.74 9.79
N PRO A 165 23.67 6.25 10.57
CA PRO A 165 24.03 6.75 11.89
C PRO A 165 25.06 7.89 11.89
N ALA A 166 25.70 8.17 10.78
CA ALA A 166 26.82 9.13 10.70
C ALA A 166 26.37 10.58 10.95
N ALA A 167 25.17 10.94 10.53
CA ALA A 167 24.60 12.25 10.75
C ALA A 167 23.13 12.16 11.18
N LEU A 168 22.67 13.17 11.90
CA LEU A 168 21.28 13.29 12.33
C LEU A 168 20.49 14.13 11.32
N PHE A 169 19.23 13.79 11.14
CA PHE A 169 18.26 14.66 10.47
C PHE A 169 17.27 15.26 11.48
N THR A 170 16.72 16.41 11.14
CA THR A 170 15.82 17.18 12.00
C THR A 170 14.57 17.60 11.24
N TRP A 171 13.56 18.07 11.98
CA TRP A 171 12.36 18.62 11.39
C TRP A 171 12.62 19.96 10.70
N VAL A 172 12.22 20.09 9.44
CA VAL A 172 12.25 21.34 8.67
C VAL A 172 10.87 21.85 8.29
N GLY A 173 9.82 21.17 8.76
CA GLY A 173 8.44 21.54 8.49
C GLY A 173 8.12 21.54 7.00
N LEU A 174 7.59 22.62 6.47
CA LEU A 174 7.19 22.75 5.06
C LEU A 174 8.30 23.25 4.13
N ALA A 175 9.56 23.36 4.59
CA ALA A 175 10.64 23.90 3.78
C ALA A 175 10.87 23.09 2.48
N ASN A 176 10.78 21.75 2.54
CA ASN A 176 10.89 20.90 1.36
C ASN A 176 9.79 21.19 0.34
N PHE A 177 8.56 21.40 0.80
CA PHE A 177 7.43 21.74 -0.07
C PHE A 177 7.55 23.16 -0.62
N ALA A 178 8.02 24.11 0.18
CA ALA A 178 8.29 25.46 -0.27
C ALA A 178 9.38 25.48 -1.36
N SER A 179 10.42 24.67 -1.24
CA SER A 179 11.46 24.54 -2.26
C SER A 179 10.95 23.92 -3.56
N LEU A 180 9.93 23.06 -3.51
CA LEU A 180 9.27 22.50 -4.71
C LEU A 180 8.55 23.57 -5.53
N PHE A 181 7.98 24.58 -4.87
CA PHE A 181 7.15 25.60 -5.53
C PHE A 181 7.85 26.96 -5.63
N GLY A 182 8.98 27.14 -4.94
CA GLY A 182 9.60 28.44 -4.71
C GLY A 182 10.85 28.75 -5.54
N GLY A 183 10.85 28.63 -6.83
CA GLY A 183 11.64 29.33 -7.86
C GLY A 183 13.09 29.81 -7.66
N GLN A 184 13.90 29.33 -6.71
CA GLN A 184 15.32 29.63 -6.59
C GLN A 184 16.19 28.69 -7.44
N SER A 185 17.31 29.14 -7.99
CA SER A 185 17.99 28.60 -9.18
C SER A 185 18.30 27.09 -9.25
N LEU A 186 18.64 26.44 -8.15
CA LEU A 186 18.77 24.95 -8.08
C LEU A 186 17.41 24.27 -7.89
N SER A 187 16.49 24.91 -7.17
CA SER A 187 15.12 24.43 -6.97
C SER A 187 14.26 24.57 -8.23
N MET A 188 14.58 25.49 -9.15
CA MET A 188 13.87 25.60 -10.44
C MET A 188 14.01 24.33 -11.28
N THR A 189 15.18 23.73 -11.36
CA THR A 189 15.40 22.48 -12.12
C THR A 189 14.64 21.33 -11.49
N PHE A 190 14.63 21.23 -10.16
CA PHE A 190 13.90 20.19 -9.44
C PHE A 190 12.38 20.37 -9.53
N SER A 191 11.88 21.60 -9.30
CA SER A 191 10.45 21.93 -9.45
C SER A 191 9.94 21.68 -10.85
N TYR A 192 10.72 22.02 -11.86
CA TYR A 192 10.37 21.76 -13.26
C TYR A 192 10.32 20.27 -13.58
N ALA A 193 11.34 19.52 -13.15
CA ALA A 193 11.37 18.06 -13.33
C ALA A 193 10.20 17.38 -12.59
N PHE A 194 9.96 17.77 -11.34
CA PHE A 194 8.83 17.27 -10.55
C PHE A 194 7.48 17.58 -11.22
N GLY A 195 7.27 18.83 -11.66
CA GLY A 195 6.07 19.23 -12.35
C GLY A 195 5.82 18.44 -13.64
N LYS A 196 6.86 18.18 -14.43
CA LYS A 196 6.78 17.35 -15.64
C LYS A 196 6.42 15.89 -15.31
N VAL A 197 7.10 15.30 -14.31
CA VAL A 197 6.84 13.93 -13.89
C VAL A 197 5.43 13.80 -13.32
N LEU A 198 5.03 14.72 -12.44
CA LEU A 198 3.69 14.73 -11.84
C LEU A 198 2.60 14.85 -12.90
N SER A 199 2.73 15.81 -13.82
CA SER A 199 1.76 16.01 -14.92
C SER A 199 1.65 14.75 -15.77
N TRP A 200 2.79 14.15 -16.14
CA TRP A 200 2.79 12.90 -16.88
C TRP A 200 2.14 11.75 -16.10
N THR A 201 2.45 11.64 -14.80
CA THR A 201 1.86 10.60 -13.93
C THR A 201 0.34 10.73 -13.85
N LEU A 202 -0.19 11.95 -13.74
CA LEU A 202 -1.63 12.20 -13.74
C LEU A 202 -2.27 11.83 -15.07
N VAL A 203 -1.66 12.20 -16.19
CA VAL A 203 -2.12 11.82 -17.55
C VAL A 203 -2.13 10.29 -17.69
N TRP A 204 -1.01 9.65 -17.31
CA TRP A 204 -0.90 8.20 -17.37
C TRP A 204 -1.94 7.51 -16.46
N ALA A 205 -2.09 7.97 -15.23
CA ALA A 205 -3.05 7.40 -14.28
C ALA A 205 -4.49 7.52 -14.78
N PHE A 206 -4.84 8.68 -15.35
CA PHE A 206 -6.16 8.87 -15.96
C PHE A 206 -6.41 7.87 -17.09
N PHE A 207 -5.57 7.86 -18.12
CA PHE A 207 -5.76 6.96 -19.25
C PHE A 207 -5.65 5.49 -18.84
N ALA A 208 -4.63 5.12 -18.05
CA ALA A 208 -4.45 3.76 -17.59
C ALA A 208 -5.66 3.22 -16.81
N THR A 209 -6.24 4.02 -15.92
CA THR A 209 -7.37 3.61 -15.10
C THR A 209 -8.68 3.57 -15.88
N PHE A 210 -9.04 4.69 -16.54
CA PHE A 210 -10.33 4.80 -17.20
C PHE A 210 -10.44 3.89 -18.42
N THR A 211 -9.40 3.82 -19.26
CA THR A 211 -9.46 2.98 -20.46
C THR A 211 -9.50 1.50 -20.11
N THR A 212 -8.72 1.04 -19.11
CA THR A 212 -8.76 -0.36 -18.69
C THR A 212 -10.08 -0.72 -18.03
N PHE A 213 -10.61 0.16 -17.19
CA PHE A 213 -11.91 -0.06 -16.53
C PHE A 213 -13.05 -0.16 -17.56
N PHE A 214 -13.26 0.89 -18.35
CA PHE A 214 -14.33 0.88 -19.34
C PHE A 214 -14.12 -0.18 -20.43
N GLY A 215 -12.90 -0.37 -20.90
CA GLY A 215 -12.55 -1.41 -21.84
C GLY A 215 -12.82 -2.81 -21.30
N GLY A 216 -12.49 -3.06 -20.02
CA GLY A 216 -12.76 -4.32 -19.35
C GLY A 216 -14.25 -4.59 -19.15
N VAL A 217 -15.01 -3.60 -18.68
CA VAL A 217 -16.46 -3.69 -18.54
C VAL A 217 -17.13 -3.93 -19.90
N PHE A 218 -16.76 -3.17 -20.92
CA PHE A 218 -17.29 -3.35 -22.28
C PHE A 218 -16.99 -4.76 -22.82
N LEU A 219 -15.77 -5.23 -22.66
CA LEU A 219 -15.37 -6.57 -23.09
C LEU A 219 -16.13 -7.66 -22.31
N ALA A 220 -16.31 -7.48 -21.00
CA ALA A 220 -17.12 -8.40 -20.18
C ALA A 220 -18.56 -8.46 -20.66
N MET A 221 -19.20 -7.31 -20.89
CA MET A 221 -20.57 -7.24 -21.43
C MET A 221 -20.67 -7.91 -22.80
N PHE A 222 -19.68 -7.67 -23.67
CA PHE A 222 -19.66 -8.25 -25.01
C PHE A 222 -19.53 -9.79 -24.97
N ILE A 223 -18.59 -10.32 -24.16
CA ILE A 223 -18.38 -11.77 -24.05
C ILE A 223 -19.55 -12.47 -23.37
N ASN A 224 -20.20 -11.83 -22.39
CA ASN A 224 -21.32 -12.40 -21.66
C ASN A 224 -22.69 -12.21 -22.37
N ASN A 225 -22.72 -11.54 -23.52
CA ASN A 225 -23.94 -11.38 -24.29
C ASN A 225 -24.42 -12.72 -24.85
N LYS A 226 -25.73 -12.99 -24.76
CA LYS A 226 -26.38 -14.22 -25.27
C LYS A 226 -26.13 -14.47 -26.77
N LYS A 227 -25.84 -13.41 -27.56
CA LYS A 227 -25.57 -13.49 -29.00
C LYS A 227 -24.10 -13.83 -29.33
N THR A 228 -23.20 -13.75 -28.37
CA THR A 228 -21.77 -14.01 -28.60
C THR A 228 -21.52 -15.51 -28.79
N LYS A 229 -20.91 -15.85 -29.92
CA LYS A 229 -20.51 -17.24 -30.22
C LYS A 229 -19.25 -17.62 -29.43
N CYS A 230 -19.23 -18.81 -28.85
CA CYS A 230 -18.08 -19.40 -28.13
C CYS A 230 -17.56 -18.52 -26.95
N PRO A 231 -18.40 -18.07 -26.02
CA PRO A 231 -17.96 -17.15 -24.95
C PRO A 231 -16.88 -17.77 -24.05
N ARG A 232 -16.86 -19.09 -23.89
CA ARG A 232 -15.82 -19.82 -23.13
C ARG A 232 -14.45 -19.69 -23.78
N LEU A 233 -14.37 -19.77 -25.11
CA LEU A 233 -13.11 -19.62 -25.86
C LEU A 233 -12.55 -18.22 -25.66
N TRP A 234 -13.36 -17.19 -25.82
CA TRP A 234 -12.94 -15.80 -25.62
C TRP A 234 -12.42 -15.54 -24.21
N ARG A 235 -13.16 -16.00 -23.19
CA ARG A 235 -12.70 -15.90 -21.80
C ARG A 235 -11.34 -16.57 -21.61
N THR A 236 -11.16 -17.81 -22.13
CA THR A 236 -9.89 -18.53 -21.99
C THR A 236 -8.74 -17.80 -22.69
N LEU A 237 -8.95 -17.25 -23.89
CA LEU A 237 -7.92 -16.50 -24.61
C LEU A 237 -7.45 -15.25 -23.84
N PHE A 238 -8.39 -14.50 -23.25
CA PHE A 238 -8.02 -13.35 -22.44
C PHE A 238 -7.43 -13.75 -21.08
N MET A 239 -7.82 -14.88 -20.50
CA MET A 239 -7.25 -15.40 -19.26
C MET A 239 -5.79 -15.83 -19.42
N ILE A 240 -5.37 -16.30 -20.61
CA ILE A 240 -3.98 -16.69 -20.88
C ILE A 240 -3.03 -15.51 -20.64
N THR A 241 -3.44 -14.30 -20.99
CA THR A 241 -2.62 -13.09 -20.77
C THR A 241 -2.34 -12.81 -19.29
N ILE A 242 -3.24 -13.24 -18.41
CA ILE A 242 -3.13 -13.07 -16.95
C ILE A 242 -2.34 -14.24 -16.33
N ALA A 243 -2.43 -15.43 -16.92
CA ALA A 243 -1.73 -16.61 -16.42
C ALA A 243 -0.19 -16.52 -16.57
N VAL A 244 0.30 -15.71 -17.51
CA VAL A 244 1.73 -15.45 -17.67
C VAL A 244 2.16 -14.39 -16.64
N PRO A 245 3.23 -14.64 -15.84
CA PRO A 245 3.75 -13.64 -14.91
C PRO A 245 4.04 -12.31 -15.62
N GLN A 246 3.55 -11.20 -15.07
CA GLN A 246 3.59 -9.88 -15.73
C GLN A 246 5.01 -9.46 -16.15
N PHE A 247 6.04 -9.78 -15.35
CA PHE A 247 7.42 -9.44 -15.69
C PHE A 247 7.89 -10.15 -16.99
N VAL A 248 7.46 -11.41 -17.22
CA VAL A 248 7.78 -12.15 -18.46
C VAL A 248 7.11 -11.48 -19.65
N THR A 249 5.83 -11.14 -19.51
CA THR A 249 5.08 -10.43 -20.54
C THR A 249 5.73 -9.09 -20.89
N LEU A 250 6.16 -8.31 -19.89
CA LEU A 250 6.84 -7.04 -20.13
C LEU A 250 8.22 -7.19 -20.79
N LEU A 251 8.97 -8.25 -20.47
CA LEU A 251 10.22 -8.57 -21.16
C LEU A 251 10.00 -8.93 -22.64
N LEU A 252 8.95 -9.71 -22.92
CA LEU A 252 8.59 -10.04 -24.32
C LEU A 252 8.16 -8.77 -25.07
N VAL A 253 7.35 -7.92 -24.46
CA VAL A 253 6.93 -6.63 -25.03
C VAL A 253 8.13 -5.74 -25.32
N ARG A 254 9.09 -5.63 -24.37
CA ARG A 254 10.33 -4.87 -24.56
C ARG A 254 11.12 -5.36 -25.77
N ASN A 255 11.28 -6.68 -25.90
CA ASN A 255 12.02 -7.26 -27.03
C ASN A 255 11.25 -7.09 -28.36
N PHE A 256 9.92 -7.23 -28.33
CA PHE A 256 9.07 -7.09 -29.50
C PHE A 256 9.09 -5.66 -30.08
N PHE A 257 9.07 -4.65 -29.19
CA PHE A 257 9.06 -3.22 -29.56
C PHE A 257 10.45 -2.56 -29.49
N SER A 258 11.53 -3.34 -29.36
CA SER A 258 12.90 -2.79 -29.44
C SER A 258 13.22 -2.25 -30.85
N ASP A 259 14.26 -1.45 -30.95
CA ASP A 259 14.64 -0.80 -32.21
C ASP A 259 14.94 -1.83 -33.33
N ALA A 260 15.59 -2.94 -32.99
CA ALA A 260 15.81 -4.10 -33.88
C ALA A 260 14.76 -5.22 -33.69
N GLY A 261 13.63 -4.92 -33.07
CA GLY A 261 12.59 -5.89 -32.72
C GLY A 261 11.73 -6.32 -33.91
N ILE A 262 10.98 -7.40 -33.68
CA ILE A 262 10.10 -7.97 -34.71
C ILE A 262 9.08 -6.95 -35.20
N CYS A 263 8.54 -6.09 -34.30
CA CYS A 263 7.58 -5.07 -34.66
C CYS A 263 8.16 -4.09 -35.70
N ASN A 264 9.36 -3.56 -35.47
CA ASN A 264 10.02 -2.66 -36.41
C ASN A 264 10.32 -3.34 -37.74
N THR A 265 10.75 -4.60 -37.75
CA THR A 265 10.95 -5.37 -38.98
C THR A 265 9.65 -5.51 -39.76
N MET A 266 8.55 -5.82 -39.09
CA MET A 266 7.22 -5.92 -39.75
C MET A 266 6.73 -4.57 -40.30
N MET A 267 6.90 -3.48 -39.54
CA MET A 267 6.49 -2.14 -39.94
C MET A 267 7.29 -1.63 -41.14
N ASN A 268 8.61 -1.91 -41.17
CA ASN A 268 9.46 -1.57 -42.31
C ASN A 268 9.05 -2.35 -43.56
N ASN A 269 8.84 -3.66 -43.45
CA ASN A 269 8.42 -4.49 -44.56
C ASN A 269 7.04 -4.11 -45.10
N ALA A 270 6.16 -3.58 -44.24
CA ALA A 270 4.84 -3.11 -44.63
C ALA A 270 4.82 -1.66 -45.14
N GLY A 271 5.97 -0.96 -45.19
CA GLY A 271 6.05 0.45 -45.61
C GLY A 271 5.48 1.47 -44.62
N VAL A 272 5.13 1.03 -43.40
CA VAL A 272 4.54 1.91 -42.38
C VAL A 272 5.56 2.95 -41.90
N THR A 273 6.83 2.57 -41.78
CA THR A 273 7.90 3.51 -41.40
C THR A 273 8.02 4.65 -42.40
N ASP A 274 7.94 4.38 -43.69
CA ASP A 274 7.99 5.41 -44.75
C ASP A 274 6.72 6.28 -44.77
N LEU A 275 5.57 5.70 -44.49
CA LEU A 275 4.32 6.45 -44.31
C LEU A 275 4.45 7.43 -43.12
N LEU A 276 4.99 6.98 -41.99
CA LEU A 276 5.19 7.83 -40.79
C LEU A 276 6.21 8.96 -41.04
N LYS A 277 7.24 8.74 -41.87
CA LYS A 277 8.14 9.80 -42.34
C LYS A 277 7.41 10.82 -43.22
N THR A 278 6.55 10.36 -44.12
CA THR A 278 5.81 11.22 -45.04
C THR A 278 4.84 12.14 -44.31
N ILE A 279 4.18 11.65 -43.26
CA ILE A 279 3.24 12.44 -42.46
C ILE A 279 3.92 13.23 -41.35
N GLY A 280 5.26 13.16 -41.23
CA GLY A 280 6.04 13.95 -40.26
C GLY A 280 6.01 13.45 -38.81
N LEU A 281 5.51 12.24 -38.56
CA LEU A 281 5.51 11.61 -37.23
C LEU A 281 6.83 10.91 -36.92
N LEU A 282 7.68 10.66 -37.91
CA LEU A 282 8.99 10.07 -37.78
C LEU A 282 10.04 10.93 -38.50
N GLY A 283 11.22 11.07 -37.92
CA GLY A 283 12.32 11.81 -38.53
C GLY A 283 12.81 11.13 -39.82
N GLN A 284 13.13 11.92 -40.85
CA GLN A 284 13.57 11.40 -42.17
C GLN A 284 14.80 10.49 -42.10
N SER A 285 15.70 10.70 -41.12
CA SER A 285 16.92 9.91 -40.93
C SER A 285 16.72 8.63 -40.10
N MET A 286 15.52 8.37 -39.60
CA MET A 286 15.25 7.20 -38.77
C MET A 286 14.86 5.99 -39.63
N ASP A 287 15.50 4.83 -39.39
CA ASP A 287 15.23 3.56 -40.09
C ASP A 287 14.24 2.67 -39.33
N HIS A 288 13.84 3.08 -38.11
CA HIS A 288 12.95 2.34 -37.23
C HIS A 288 12.06 3.31 -36.42
N ILE A 289 10.98 2.80 -35.90
CA ILE A 289 10.10 3.54 -34.99
C ILE A 289 10.66 3.40 -33.58
N PRO A 290 11.03 4.49 -32.88
CA PRO A 290 11.64 4.44 -31.56
C PRO A 290 10.57 4.26 -30.44
N PHE A 291 9.87 3.13 -30.46
CA PHE A 291 8.71 2.86 -29.61
C PHE A 291 8.97 3.10 -28.11
N LEU A 292 10.15 2.69 -27.64
CA LEU A 292 10.50 2.73 -26.20
C LEU A 292 11.68 3.66 -25.89
N THR A 293 12.35 4.19 -26.91
CA THR A 293 13.56 5.00 -26.80
C THR A 293 13.28 6.51 -26.94
N ASP A 294 12.29 6.89 -27.72
CA ASP A 294 11.84 8.29 -27.79
C ASP A 294 10.82 8.65 -26.71
N GLN A 295 10.90 9.86 -26.17
CA GLN A 295 10.06 10.31 -25.05
C GLN A 295 8.56 10.33 -25.39
N HIS A 296 8.17 10.71 -26.60
CA HIS A 296 6.76 10.81 -26.98
C HIS A 296 6.19 9.43 -27.31
N TRP A 297 6.93 8.65 -28.09
CA TRP A 297 6.58 7.28 -28.41
C TRP A 297 6.48 6.40 -27.17
N ALA A 298 7.44 6.50 -26.26
CA ALA A 298 7.44 5.71 -25.02
C ALA A 298 6.23 6.02 -24.14
N LYS A 299 5.82 7.30 -24.03
CA LYS A 299 4.61 7.68 -23.29
C LYS A 299 3.35 7.06 -23.88
N PHE A 300 3.20 7.12 -25.20
CA PHE A 300 2.09 6.48 -25.89
C PHE A 300 2.11 4.96 -25.70
N MET A 301 3.27 4.33 -25.87
CA MET A 301 3.42 2.88 -25.73
C MET A 301 3.14 2.37 -24.32
N ILE A 302 3.55 3.10 -23.28
CA ILE A 302 3.25 2.75 -21.90
C ILE A 302 1.74 2.69 -21.67
N ILE A 303 0.98 3.64 -22.19
CA ILE A 303 -0.50 3.64 -22.09
C ILE A 303 -1.06 2.44 -22.87
N MET A 304 -0.62 2.21 -24.11
CA MET A 304 -1.10 1.11 -24.95
C MET A 304 -0.81 -0.26 -24.36
N ILE A 305 0.40 -0.46 -23.83
CA ILE A 305 0.79 -1.71 -23.17
C ILE A 305 -0.05 -1.92 -21.91
N ASN A 306 -0.27 -0.85 -21.12
CA ASN A 306 -1.12 -0.94 -19.93
C ASN A 306 -2.57 -1.31 -20.27
N ILE A 307 -3.13 -0.74 -21.34
CA ILE A 307 -4.48 -1.08 -21.83
C ILE A 307 -4.53 -2.57 -22.22
N TRP A 308 -3.55 -3.03 -22.98
CA TRP A 308 -3.49 -4.42 -23.43
C TRP A 308 -3.39 -5.42 -22.28
N VAL A 309 -2.60 -5.13 -21.24
CA VAL A 309 -2.45 -5.98 -20.05
C VAL A 309 -3.63 -5.83 -19.09
N GLY A 310 -4.15 -4.63 -18.93
CA GLY A 310 -5.13 -4.29 -17.90
C GLY A 310 -6.57 -4.68 -18.26
N ILE A 311 -6.97 -4.55 -19.54
CA ILE A 311 -8.35 -4.86 -19.99
C ILE A 311 -8.75 -6.31 -19.65
N PRO A 312 -7.95 -7.36 -19.93
CA PRO A 312 -8.31 -8.73 -19.58
C PRO A 312 -8.55 -8.93 -18.10
N TYR A 313 -7.75 -8.28 -17.25
CA TYR A 313 -7.90 -8.37 -15.81
C TYR A 313 -9.23 -7.73 -15.32
N GLN A 314 -9.52 -6.54 -15.79
CA GLN A 314 -10.80 -5.86 -15.48
C GLN A 314 -12.00 -6.60 -16.05
N MET A 315 -11.87 -7.22 -17.22
CA MET A 315 -12.90 -8.06 -17.82
C MET A 315 -13.25 -9.26 -16.93
N LEU A 316 -12.27 -9.90 -16.28
CA LEU A 316 -12.54 -10.99 -15.35
C LEU A 316 -13.31 -10.52 -14.13
N ILE A 317 -12.91 -9.41 -13.51
CA ILE A 317 -13.60 -8.83 -12.36
C ILE A 317 -15.05 -8.48 -12.74
N ALA A 318 -15.24 -7.74 -13.83
CA ALA A 318 -16.55 -7.35 -14.31
C ALA A 318 -17.42 -8.58 -14.69
N THR A 319 -16.81 -9.63 -15.26
CA THR A 319 -17.52 -10.88 -15.55
C THR A 319 -18.00 -11.57 -14.28
N ALA A 320 -17.17 -11.61 -13.23
CA ALA A 320 -17.56 -12.19 -11.95
C ALA A 320 -18.74 -11.44 -11.33
N GLU A 321 -18.72 -10.11 -11.35
CA GLU A 321 -19.83 -9.29 -10.86
C GLU A 321 -21.10 -9.50 -11.69
N LEU A 322 -21.02 -9.51 -13.02
CA LEU A 322 -22.16 -9.75 -13.90
C LEU A 322 -22.79 -11.14 -13.67
N MET A 323 -21.98 -12.16 -13.38
CA MET A 323 -22.47 -13.52 -13.11
C MET A 323 -23.11 -13.67 -11.73
N ASN A 324 -22.84 -12.77 -10.80
CA ASN A 324 -23.43 -12.75 -9.47
C ASN A 324 -24.80 -12.05 -9.43
N ILE A 325 -25.23 -11.38 -10.51
CA ILE A 325 -26.54 -10.75 -10.59
C ILE A 325 -27.60 -11.84 -10.77
N PRO A 326 -28.58 -12.00 -9.84
CA PRO A 326 -29.67 -12.96 -9.97
C PRO A 326 -30.49 -12.73 -11.24
N SER A 327 -30.92 -13.79 -11.90
CA SER A 327 -31.76 -13.73 -13.10
C SER A 327 -33.02 -12.92 -12.92
N ASP A 328 -33.66 -13.02 -11.74
CA ASP A 328 -34.89 -12.32 -11.39
C ASP A 328 -34.73 -10.79 -11.46
N ILE A 329 -33.53 -10.25 -11.08
CA ILE A 329 -33.23 -8.82 -11.21
C ILE A 329 -33.11 -8.41 -12.68
N LEU A 330 -32.48 -9.27 -13.51
CA LEU A 330 -32.37 -9.02 -14.94
C LEU A 330 -33.72 -9.07 -15.65
N GLU A 331 -34.60 -9.98 -15.24
CA GLU A 331 -35.99 -10.08 -15.77
C GLU A 331 -36.80 -8.85 -15.36
N ALA A 332 -36.74 -8.44 -14.09
CA ALA A 332 -37.42 -7.25 -13.59
C ALA A 332 -36.94 -5.98 -14.35
N SER A 333 -35.62 -5.81 -14.54
CA SER A 333 -35.09 -4.66 -15.31
C SER A 333 -35.57 -4.64 -16.75
N THR A 334 -35.73 -5.81 -17.38
CA THR A 334 -36.24 -5.92 -18.74
C THR A 334 -37.73 -5.54 -18.81
N ILE A 335 -38.54 -5.84 -17.80
CA ILE A 335 -39.95 -5.44 -17.69
C ILE A 335 -40.03 -3.92 -17.48
N ASP A 336 -39.14 -3.36 -16.67
CA ASP A 336 -39.08 -1.91 -16.41
C ASP A 336 -38.48 -1.09 -17.59
N GLY A 337 -38.00 -1.76 -18.65
CA GLY A 337 -37.47 -1.14 -19.84
C GLY A 337 -36.02 -0.64 -19.73
N ALA A 338 -35.25 -1.18 -18.82
CA ALA A 338 -33.83 -0.83 -18.60
C ALA A 338 -32.88 -1.73 -19.42
#